data_94ff0d8dac999448fdeb6a43f88391c5
#
_entry.id   94ff0d8dac999448fdeb6a43f88391c5
#
_cell.length_a   1.000
_cell.length_b   1.000
_cell.length_c   1.000
_cell.angle_alpha   90.00
_cell.angle_beta   90.00
_cell.angle_gamma   90.00
#
_symmetry.space_group_name_H-M   'P 1'
#
loop_
_entity.id
_entity.type
_entity.pdbx_description
1 polymer ?
#
loop_
_entity_poly.entity_id
_entity_poly.type
_entity_poly.pdbx_seq_one_letter_code
_entity_poly.pdbx_strand_id
1 'polypeptide(L)'
;MLAIIKVDSKPIMDVAHITKEYVSWDLYLLVVVAVYFSGCLLDDATGIKPWLIGILNPLFGSHGYLFFVIVLFVTGVILTNFANNAIVGAIFMQIIVAMAPSMNIDNPVPLAMTMTMAMFLAVLTPAASPYAAVLHANDRVSINDIYKYGGMMVILSLIIYIALGLPIANIIF
;
A
#
# COMPACT_ATOMS: atom_id res chain seq x y z
N MET A 1 8.39 12.73 26.34
CA MET A 1 8.37 12.56 27.80
C MET A 1 9.44 11.59 28.30
N LEU A 2 9.50 10.34 27.87
CA LEU A 2 10.46 9.34 28.38
C LEU A 2 11.96 9.71 28.22
N ALA A 3 12.30 10.55 27.25
CA ALA A 3 13.67 11.05 27.06
C ALA A 3 14.09 12.11 28.09
N ILE A 4 13.12 12.72 28.80
CA ILE A 4 13.36 13.79 29.80
C ILE A 4 13.40 13.20 31.21
N ILE A 5 12.70 12.09 31.45
CA ILE A 5 12.64 11.43 32.75
C ILE A 5 13.94 10.63 32.93
N LYS A 6 14.64 10.87 34.04
CA LYS A 6 15.90 10.19 34.36
C LYS A 6 15.70 9.26 35.57
N VAL A 7 16.25 8.06 35.48
CA VAL A 7 16.41 7.10 36.57
C VAL A 7 17.90 6.82 36.70
N ASP A 8 18.44 6.94 37.89
CA ASP A 8 19.88 6.80 38.17
C ASP A 8 20.77 7.69 37.27
N SER A 9 20.36 8.96 37.07
CA SER A 9 21.03 9.96 36.25
C SER A 9 21.08 9.66 34.74
N LYS A 10 20.42 8.59 34.29
CA LYS A 10 20.29 8.25 32.86
C LYS A 10 18.85 8.44 32.38
N PRO A 11 18.63 8.95 31.17
CA PRO A 11 17.29 9.04 30.61
C PRO A 11 16.72 7.64 30.44
N ILE A 12 15.41 7.47 30.70
CA ILE A 12 14.72 6.20 30.50
C ILE A 12 14.78 5.79 29.02
N MET A 13 14.77 6.76 28.13
CA MET A 13 14.86 6.56 26.68
C MET A 13 16.00 7.42 26.14
N ASP A 14 17.06 6.77 25.66
CA ASP A 14 18.14 7.43 24.94
C ASP A 14 17.73 7.55 23.45
N VAL A 15 17.23 8.75 23.09
CA VAL A 15 16.79 9.03 21.73
C VAL A 15 17.93 8.90 20.73
N ALA A 16 19.15 9.34 21.10
CA ALA A 16 20.30 9.29 20.19
C ALA A 16 20.68 7.85 19.86
N HIS A 17 20.69 6.98 20.87
CA HIS A 17 20.95 5.54 20.69
C HIS A 17 19.87 4.87 19.85
N ILE A 18 18.59 5.10 20.19
CA ILE A 18 17.45 4.54 19.45
C ILE A 18 17.47 5.00 17.99
N THR A 19 17.71 6.29 17.76
CA THR A 19 17.72 6.86 16.39
C THR A 19 18.85 6.28 15.54
N LYS A 20 19.99 5.97 16.17
CA LYS A 20 21.15 5.40 15.47
C LYS A 20 21.01 3.91 15.19
N GLU A 21 20.49 3.12 16.14
CA GLU A 21 20.52 1.67 16.05
C GLU A 21 19.19 1.02 15.64
N TYR A 22 18.06 1.66 15.96
CA TYR A 22 16.73 1.05 15.77
C TYR A 22 15.87 1.75 14.70
N VAL A 23 16.26 2.95 14.24
CA VAL A 23 15.56 3.61 13.15
C VAL A 23 16.13 3.14 11.82
N SER A 24 15.29 2.52 11.00
CA SER A 24 15.62 2.16 9.62
C SER A 24 15.61 3.41 8.75
N TRP A 25 16.70 4.18 8.74
CA TRP A 25 16.84 5.42 7.97
C TRP A 25 16.62 5.21 6.48
N ASP A 26 17.06 4.07 5.94
CA ASP A 26 16.86 3.71 4.54
C ASP A 26 15.38 3.62 4.20
N LEU A 27 14.59 2.97 5.07
CA LEU A 27 13.13 2.89 4.91
C LEU A 27 12.47 4.26 5.04
N TYR A 28 12.91 5.07 6.01
CA TYR A 28 12.38 6.42 6.20
C TYR A 28 12.62 7.30 4.98
N LEU A 29 13.86 7.35 4.48
CA LEU A 29 14.22 8.12 3.29
C LEU A 29 13.47 7.62 2.05
N LEU A 30 13.35 6.31 1.89
CA LEU A 30 12.61 5.70 0.80
C LEU A 30 11.13 6.12 0.82
N VAL A 31 10.47 6.12 1.97
CA VAL A 31 9.08 6.58 2.11
C VAL A 31 8.95 8.07 1.81
N VAL A 32 9.86 8.91 2.32
CA VAL A 32 9.86 10.35 2.04
C VAL A 32 9.98 10.63 0.54
N VAL A 33 10.93 9.96 -0.13
CA VAL A 33 11.12 10.09 -1.59
C VAL A 33 9.89 9.59 -2.34
N ALA A 34 9.31 8.46 -1.94
CA ALA A 34 8.12 7.90 -2.58
C ALA A 34 6.91 8.83 -2.47
N VAL A 35 6.68 9.43 -1.29
CA VAL A 35 5.59 10.39 -1.08
C VAL A 35 5.80 11.65 -1.91
N TYR A 36 7.01 12.20 -1.92
CA TYR A 36 7.34 13.37 -2.74
C TYR A 36 7.18 13.08 -4.24
N PHE A 37 7.72 11.96 -4.70
CA PHE A 37 7.59 11.52 -6.10
C PHE A 37 6.13 11.30 -6.51
N SER A 38 5.32 10.72 -5.61
CA SER A 38 3.89 10.57 -5.82
C SER A 38 3.18 11.91 -6.02
N GLY A 39 3.56 12.95 -5.25
CA GLY A 39 3.06 14.31 -5.45
C GLY A 39 3.40 14.86 -6.84
N CYS A 40 4.63 14.63 -7.32
CA CYS A 40 5.06 15.02 -8.66
C CYS A 40 4.26 14.32 -9.78
N LEU A 41 3.77 13.10 -9.56
CA LEU A 41 2.94 12.39 -10.54
C LEU A 41 1.59 13.08 -10.79
N LEU A 42 1.05 13.78 -9.79
CA LEU A 42 -0.22 14.50 -9.91
C LEU A 42 -0.06 15.97 -10.32
N ASP A 43 1.16 16.48 -10.30
CA ASP A 43 1.42 17.87 -10.70
C ASP A 43 1.21 18.01 -12.22
N ASP A 44 0.28 18.89 -12.59
CA ASP A 44 -0.06 19.15 -13.99
C ASP A 44 1.15 19.72 -14.79
N ALA A 45 2.10 20.37 -14.10
CA ALA A 45 3.31 20.90 -14.70
C ALA A 45 4.27 19.81 -15.20
N THR A 46 4.21 18.60 -14.66
CA THR A 46 5.08 17.49 -15.08
C THR A 46 4.60 16.79 -16.34
N GLY A 47 3.35 16.94 -16.73
CA GLY A 47 2.74 16.24 -17.86
C GLY A 47 2.55 14.72 -17.63
N ILE A 48 2.93 14.18 -16.45
CA ILE A 48 2.85 12.75 -16.16
C ILE A 48 1.40 12.32 -15.98
N LYS A 49 0.59 13.11 -15.29
CA LYS A 49 -0.84 12.81 -15.07
C LYS A 49 -1.62 12.65 -16.40
N PRO A 50 -1.59 13.59 -17.35
CA PRO A 50 -2.27 13.40 -18.64
C PRO A 50 -1.71 12.23 -19.44
N TRP A 51 -0.40 11.97 -19.40
CA TRP A 51 0.21 10.81 -20.03
C TRP A 51 -0.30 9.50 -19.39
N LEU A 52 -0.35 9.40 -18.06
CA LEU A 52 -0.87 8.25 -17.32
C LEU A 52 -2.33 7.99 -17.69
N ILE A 53 -3.17 9.04 -17.67
CA ILE A 53 -4.58 8.95 -18.06
C ILE A 53 -4.70 8.47 -19.51
N GLY A 54 -3.86 8.97 -20.41
CA GLY A 54 -3.85 8.56 -21.82
C GLY A 54 -3.58 7.07 -22.03
N ILE A 55 -2.74 6.45 -21.18
CA ILE A 55 -2.47 5.00 -21.23
C ILE A 55 -3.56 4.20 -20.54
N LEU A 56 -4.06 4.67 -19.38
CA LEU A 56 -5.00 3.92 -18.56
C LEU A 56 -6.44 4.02 -19.07
N ASN A 57 -6.83 5.14 -19.66
CA ASN A 57 -8.18 5.37 -20.13
C ASN A 57 -8.65 4.35 -21.20
N PRO A 58 -7.85 3.95 -22.19
CA PRO A 58 -8.21 2.89 -23.13
C PRO A 58 -8.41 1.53 -22.44
N LEU A 59 -7.68 1.27 -21.36
CA LEU A 59 -7.76 0.00 -20.61
C LEU A 59 -8.98 -0.06 -19.70
N PHE A 60 -9.35 1.04 -19.08
CA PHE A 60 -10.38 1.08 -18.04
C PHE A 60 -11.67 1.78 -18.45
N GLY A 61 -11.58 2.79 -19.29
CA GLY A 61 -12.74 3.64 -19.63
C GLY A 61 -13.88 2.92 -20.34
N SER A 62 -13.61 1.78 -21.00
CA SER A 62 -14.62 0.96 -21.69
C SER A 62 -15.19 -0.17 -20.84
N HIS A 63 -14.61 -0.50 -19.67
CA HIS A 63 -14.92 -1.72 -18.92
C HIS A 63 -15.71 -1.49 -17.63
N GLY A 64 -16.00 -0.25 -17.28
CA GLY A 64 -16.77 0.10 -16.10
C GLY A 64 -16.00 0.04 -14.76
N TYR A 65 -16.62 0.63 -13.73
CA TYR A 65 -16.03 0.81 -12.41
C TYR A 65 -15.58 -0.48 -11.74
N LEU A 66 -16.39 -1.53 -11.77
CA LEU A 66 -16.06 -2.80 -11.10
C LEU A 66 -14.82 -3.47 -11.70
N PHE A 67 -14.68 -3.43 -13.03
CA PHE A 67 -13.48 -3.95 -13.70
C PHE A 67 -12.24 -3.17 -13.28
N PHE A 68 -12.32 -1.84 -13.25
CA PHE A 68 -11.23 -0.98 -12.76
C PHE A 68 -10.81 -1.36 -11.35
N VAL A 69 -11.77 -1.50 -10.42
CA VAL A 69 -11.52 -1.90 -9.03
C VAL A 69 -10.82 -3.27 -8.96
N ILE A 70 -11.33 -4.26 -9.67
CA ILE A 70 -10.74 -5.63 -9.64
C ILE A 70 -9.30 -5.61 -10.15
N VAL A 71 -9.06 -4.99 -11.30
CA VAL A 71 -7.71 -4.93 -11.88
C VAL A 71 -6.76 -4.16 -10.98
N LEU A 72 -7.20 -3.05 -10.41
CA LEU A 72 -6.44 -2.24 -9.48
C LEU A 72 -6.03 -3.04 -8.24
N PHE A 73 -6.97 -3.77 -7.64
CA PHE A 73 -6.70 -4.63 -6.48
C PHE A 73 -5.76 -5.77 -6.80
N VAL A 74 -6.03 -6.52 -7.86
CA VAL A 74 -5.20 -7.68 -8.26
C VAL A 74 -3.78 -7.21 -8.56
N THR A 75 -3.63 -6.16 -9.36
CA THR A 75 -2.31 -5.62 -9.71
C THR A 75 -1.58 -5.07 -8.48
N GLY A 76 -2.29 -4.34 -7.63
CA GLY A 76 -1.73 -3.79 -6.40
C GLY A 76 -1.25 -4.87 -5.45
N VAL A 77 -2.04 -5.91 -5.22
CA VAL A 77 -1.66 -7.05 -4.37
C VAL A 77 -0.48 -7.82 -4.96
N ILE A 78 -0.43 -8.02 -6.27
CA ILE A 78 0.73 -8.62 -6.92
C ILE A 78 1.97 -7.78 -6.67
N LEU A 79 1.92 -6.48 -6.98
CA LEU A 79 3.07 -5.59 -6.84
C LEU A 79 3.54 -5.43 -5.40
N THR A 80 2.61 -5.35 -4.42
CA THR A 80 2.99 -5.23 -3.00
C THR A 80 3.69 -6.46 -2.46
N ASN A 81 3.54 -7.62 -3.11
CA ASN A 81 4.29 -8.83 -2.75
C ASN A 81 5.73 -8.85 -3.28
N PHE A 82 6.10 -7.94 -4.20
CA PHE A 82 7.47 -7.81 -4.72
C PHE A 82 8.12 -6.48 -4.35
N ALA A 83 7.33 -5.48 -3.94
CA ALA A 83 7.79 -4.14 -3.62
C ALA A 83 7.22 -3.68 -2.27
N ASN A 84 7.83 -2.64 -1.69
CA ASN A 84 7.39 -2.08 -0.42
C ASN A 84 5.94 -1.55 -0.49
N ASN A 85 5.12 -1.94 0.48
CA ASN A 85 3.70 -1.59 0.57
C ASN A 85 3.44 -0.08 0.50
N ALA A 86 4.29 0.72 1.16
CA ALA A 86 4.11 2.17 1.20
C ALA A 86 4.32 2.79 -0.19
N ILE A 87 5.30 2.30 -0.96
CA ILE A 87 5.57 2.78 -2.32
C ILE A 87 4.42 2.38 -3.24
N VAL A 88 4.03 1.10 -3.22
CA VAL A 88 2.92 0.62 -4.05
C VAL A 88 1.65 1.36 -3.70
N GLY A 89 1.32 1.51 -2.41
CA GLY A 89 0.16 2.26 -1.95
C GLY A 89 0.17 3.71 -2.43
N ALA A 90 1.30 4.41 -2.31
CA ALA A 90 1.43 5.79 -2.77
C ALA A 90 1.18 5.92 -4.28
N ILE A 91 1.71 5.02 -5.11
CA ILE A 91 1.49 5.02 -6.57
C ILE A 91 0.02 4.76 -6.88
N PHE A 92 -0.60 3.76 -6.26
CA PHE A 92 -1.99 3.41 -6.53
C PHE A 92 -2.97 4.51 -6.08
N MET A 93 -2.67 5.21 -4.97
CA MET A 93 -3.44 6.40 -4.58
C MET A 93 -3.46 7.45 -5.70
N GLN A 94 -2.32 7.70 -6.34
CA GLN A 94 -2.23 8.67 -7.44
C GLN A 94 -3.02 8.19 -8.67
N ILE A 95 -2.95 6.89 -8.99
CA ILE A 95 -3.74 6.31 -10.08
C ILE A 95 -5.24 6.49 -9.82
N ILE A 96 -5.70 6.19 -8.62
CA ILE A 96 -7.10 6.34 -8.22
C ILE A 96 -7.55 7.80 -8.40
N VAL A 97 -6.80 8.75 -7.84
CA VAL A 97 -7.13 10.18 -7.93
C VAL A 97 -7.09 10.68 -9.37
N ALA A 98 -6.10 10.24 -10.17
CA ALA A 98 -5.99 10.63 -11.57
C ALA A 98 -7.13 10.09 -12.44
N MET A 99 -7.59 8.86 -12.17
CA MET A 99 -8.63 8.18 -12.93
C MET A 99 -10.05 8.51 -12.46
N ALA A 100 -10.22 9.02 -11.24
CA ALA A 100 -11.53 9.30 -10.66
C ALA A 100 -12.46 10.11 -11.57
N PRO A 101 -12.04 11.24 -12.20
CA PRO A 101 -12.90 12.00 -13.09
C PRO A 101 -13.35 11.23 -14.33
N SER A 102 -12.45 10.43 -14.94
CA SER A 102 -12.77 9.65 -16.15
C SER A 102 -13.67 8.46 -15.88
N MET A 103 -13.71 7.98 -14.64
CA MET A 103 -14.54 6.87 -14.19
C MET A 103 -15.85 7.34 -13.51
N ASN A 104 -16.12 8.65 -13.51
CA ASN A 104 -17.25 9.27 -12.80
C ASN A 104 -17.29 8.90 -11.31
N ILE A 105 -16.13 8.89 -10.68
CA ILE A 105 -15.98 8.67 -9.24
C ILE A 105 -15.95 10.04 -8.56
N ASP A 106 -17.06 10.44 -7.95
CA ASP A 106 -17.17 11.73 -7.27
C ASP A 106 -16.27 11.81 -6.04
N ASN A 107 -16.17 10.71 -5.29
CA ASN A 107 -15.33 10.62 -4.11
C ASN A 107 -14.36 9.42 -4.23
N PRO A 108 -13.07 9.64 -4.47
CA PRO A 108 -12.08 8.56 -4.57
C PRO A 108 -11.65 8.00 -3.21
N VAL A 109 -12.00 8.63 -2.09
CA VAL A 109 -11.53 8.26 -0.74
C VAL A 109 -11.92 6.83 -0.36
N PRO A 110 -13.16 6.35 -0.54
CA PRO A 110 -13.55 4.98 -0.22
C PRO A 110 -12.70 3.94 -0.95
N LEU A 111 -12.46 4.16 -2.23
CA LEU A 111 -11.63 3.26 -3.04
C LEU A 111 -10.16 3.29 -2.58
N ALA A 112 -9.63 4.47 -2.31
CA ALA A 112 -8.28 4.66 -1.81
C ALA A 112 -8.05 4.00 -0.44
N MET A 113 -8.99 4.15 0.48
CA MET A 113 -8.94 3.50 1.80
C MET A 113 -8.99 1.97 1.68
N THR A 114 -9.90 1.45 0.87
CA THR A 114 -10.02 0.01 0.65
C THR A 114 -8.77 -0.55 -0.03
N MET A 115 -8.21 0.18 -0.98
CA MET A 115 -6.94 -0.19 -1.62
C MET A 115 -5.76 -0.20 -0.65
N THR A 116 -5.69 0.78 0.25
CA THR A 116 -4.66 0.81 1.30
C THR A 116 -4.72 -0.44 2.18
N MET A 117 -5.93 -0.89 2.55
CA MET A 117 -6.11 -2.14 3.29
C MET A 117 -5.62 -3.36 2.49
N ALA A 118 -5.84 -3.37 1.16
CA ALA A 118 -5.37 -4.46 0.30
C ALA A 118 -3.83 -4.55 0.24
N MET A 119 -3.12 -3.44 0.41
CA MET A 119 -1.65 -3.46 0.44
C MET A 119 -1.09 -4.26 1.63
N PHE A 120 -1.84 -4.44 2.71
CA PHE A 120 -1.44 -5.31 3.82
C PHE A 120 -1.49 -6.81 3.50
N LEU A 121 -2.00 -7.21 2.32
CA LEU A 121 -1.94 -8.60 1.83
C LEU A 121 -0.57 -8.99 1.25
N ALA A 122 0.47 -8.37 1.72
CA ALA A 122 1.87 -8.55 1.31
C ALA A 122 2.53 -9.67 2.14
N VAL A 123 2.16 -10.93 1.89
CA VAL A 123 2.60 -12.11 2.66
C VAL A 123 3.27 -13.18 1.82
N LEU A 124 3.15 -13.12 0.49
CA LEU A 124 3.56 -14.22 -0.40
C LEU A 124 5.07 -14.27 -0.65
N THR A 125 5.80 -13.18 -0.46
CA THR A 125 7.26 -13.19 -0.59
C THR A 125 7.94 -12.61 0.64
N PRO A 126 9.18 -13.03 0.96
CA PRO A 126 9.92 -12.47 2.11
C PRO A 126 10.21 -10.96 1.97
N ALA A 127 10.26 -10.45 0.74
CA ALA A 127 10.52 -9.04 0.46
C ALA A 127 9.27 -8.15 0.60
N ALA A 128 8.08 -8.76 0.68
CA ALA A 128 6.80 -8.04 0.69
C ALA A 128 6.62 -7.16 1.93
N SER A 129 6.98 -7.68 3.10
CA SER A 129 6.81 -6.97 4.37
C SER A 129 7.69 -7.57 5.47
N PRO A 130 7.96 -6.83 6.57
CA PRO A 130 8.72 -7.35 7.71
C PRO A 130 8.09 -8.61 8.32
N TYR A 131 6.76 -8.67 8.42
CA TYR A 131 6.08 -9.86 8.94
C TYR A 131 6.13 -11.04 7.97
N ALA A 132 6.11 -10.79 6.66
CA ALA A 132 6.33 -11.83 5.66
C ALA A 132 7.75 -12.41 5.76
N ALA A 133 8.76 -11.56 5.94
CA ALA A 133 10.13 -12.01 6.15
C ALA A 133 10.25 -12.94 7.38
N VAL A 134 9.61 -12.58 8.51
CA VAL A 134 9.58 -13.42 9.72
C VAL A 134 8.85 -14.74 9.47
N LEU A 135 7.74 -14.71 8.73
CA LEU A 135 6.98 -15.91 8.38
C LEU A 135 7.81 -16.88 7.53
N HIS A 136 8.49 -16.36 6.50
CA HIS A 136 9.34 -17.16 5.61
C HIS A 136 10.64 -17.66 6.27
N ALA A 137 11.12 -16.98 7.31
CA ALA A 137 12.29 -17.41 8.08
C ALA A 137 11.95 -18.45 9.17
N ASN A 138 10.69 -18.81 9.35
CA ASN A 138 10.26 -19.75 10.39
C ASN A 138 10.32 -21.19 9.86
N ASP A 139 11.23 -22.00 10.40
CA ASP A 139 11.43 -23.42 10.02
C ASP A 139 10.21 -24.32 10.22
N ARG A 140 9.21 -23.87 11.00
CA ARG A 140 7.97 -24.64 11.25
C ARG A 140 6.92 -24.45 10.17
N VAL A 141 7.11 -23.53 9.25
CA VAL A 141 6.16 -23.18 8.19
C VAL A 141 6.77 -23.50 6.85
N SER A 142 6.14 -24.36 6.06
CA SER A 142 6.65 -24.65 4.72
C SER A 142 6.31 -23.52 3.74
N ILE A 143 7.20 -23.25 2.79
CA ILE A 143 6.99 -22.27 1.73
C ILE A 143 5.71 -22.58 0.94
N ASN A 144 5.43 -23.87 0.70
CA ASN A 144 4.22 -24.30 0.01
C ASN A 144 2.95 -23.95 0.78
N ASP A 145 2.99 -24.04 2.12
CA ASP A 145 1.86 -23.63 2.96
C ASP A 145 1.65 -22.12 2.91
N ILE A 146 2.72 -21.33 2.90
CA ILE A 146 2.63 -19.87 2.75
C ILE A 146 1.95 -19.51 1.42
N TYR A 147 2.36 -20.10 0.32
CA TYR A 147 1.74 -19.83 -0.98
C TYR A 147 0.30 -20.32 -1.05
N LYS A 148 0.00 -21.51 -0.52
CA LYS A 148 -1.35 -22.09 -0.54
C LYS A 148 -2.31 -21.27 0.33
N TYR A 149 -1.99 -21.09 1.59
CA TYR A 149 -2.86 -20.38 2.54
C TYR A 149 -2.83 -18.88 2.36
N GLY A 150 -1.67 -18.30 2.07
CA GLY A 150 -1.53 -16.88 1.74
C GLY A 150 -2.27 -16.52 0.44
N GLY A 151 -2.15 -17.33 -0.60
CA GLY A 151 -2.92 -17.14 -1.85
C GLY A 151 -4.44 -17.25 -1.62
N MET A 152 -4.89 -18.23 -0.83
CA MET A 152 -6.29 -18.35 -0.45
C MET A 152 -6.77 -17.12 0.34
N MET A 153 -5.97 -16.65 1.30
CA MET A 153 -6.25 -15.44 2.07
C MET A 153 -6.38 -14.20 1.17
N VAL A 154 -5.49 -14.05 0.20
CA VAL A 154 -5.54 -12.94 -0.79
C VAL A 154 -6.84 -12.97 -1.58
N ILE A 155 -7.24 -14.13 -2.10
CA ILE A 155 -8.49 -14.27 -2.88
C ILE A 155 -9.71 -13.96 -2.01
N LEU A 156 -9.78 -14.54 -0.82
CA LEU A 156 -10.88 -14.28 0.12
C LEU A 156 -10.95 -12.81 0.52
N SER A 157 -9.80 -12.19 0.79
CA SER A 157 -9.74 -10.77 1.14
C SER A 157 -10.17 -9.87 -0.01
N LEU A 158 -9.80 -10.20 -1.25
CA LEU A 158 -10.26 -9.47 -2.43
C LEU A 158 -11.80 -9.50 -2.54
N ILE A 159 -12.40 -10.67 -2.36
CA ILE A 159 -13.87 -10.82 -2.37
C ILE A 159 -14.49 -9.98 -1.24
N ILE A 160 -13.96 -10.05 -0.04
CA ILE A 160 -14.45 -9.30 1.12
C ILE A 160 -14.32 -7.79 0.90
N TYR A 161 -13.18 -7.33 0.37
CA TYR A 161 -12.97 -5.90 0.12
C TYR A 161 -13.91 -5.35 -0.96
N ILE A 162 -14.19 -6.12 -2.00
CA ILE A 162 -15.12 -5.69 -3.05
C ILE A 162 -16.57 -5.78 -2.55
N ALA A 163 -16.94 -6.87 -1.88
CA ALA A 163 -18.32 -7.12 -1.49
C ALA A 163 -18.77 -6.35 -0.25
N LEU A 164 -17.89 -6.11 0.70
CA LEU A 164 -18.20 -5.47 1.98
C LEU A 164 -17.38 -4.20 2.21
N GLY A 165 -16.07 -4.25 1.99
CA GLY A 165 -15.16 -3.15 2.30
C GLY A 165 -15.51 -1.88 1.53
N LEU A 166 -15.69 -2.00 0.23
CA LEU A 166 -16.00 -0.87 -0.64
C LEU A 166 -17.39 -0.24 -0.35
N PRO A 167 -18.47 -1.02 -0.23
CA PRO A 167 -19.77 -0.48 0.18
C PRO A 167 -19.75 0.18 1.55
N ILE A 168 -19.09 -0.42 2.55
CA ILE A 168 -18.95 0.16 3.89
C ILE A 168 -18.16 1.47 3.84
N ALA A 169 -17.05 1.50 3.11
CA ALA A 169 -16.26 2.71 2.95
C ALA A 169 -17.06 3.84 2.28
N ASN A 170 -17.90 3.53 1.28
CA ASN A 170 -18.78 4.50 0.64
C ASN A 170 -19.91 5.04 1.56
N ILE A 171 -20.24 4.33 2.63
CA ILE A 171 -21.22 4.80 3.63
C ILE A 171 -20.55 5.70 4.66
N ILE A 172 -19.29 5.45 4.99
CA ILE A 172 -18.56 6.15 6.05
C ILE A 172 -17.95 7.46 5.54
N PHE A 173 -17.47 7.47 4.33
CA PHE A 173 -16.73 8.58 3.69
C PHE A 173 -17.51 9.17 2.51
#